data_fffef3658d2550b38446c121576402d5
#
_entry.id   fffef3658d2550b38446c121576402d5
#
_cell.length_a   1.000
_cell.length_b   1.000
_cell.length_c   1.000
_cell.angle_alpha   90.00
_cell.angle_beta   90.00
_cell.angle_gamma   90.00
#
_symmetry.space_group_name_H-M   'P 1'
#
loop_
_entity.id
_entity.type
_entity.pdbx_description
1 polymer ?
#
loop_
_entity_poly.entity_id
_entity_poly.type
_entity_poly.pdbx_seq_one_letter_code
_entity_poly.pdbx_strand_id
1 'polypeptide(L)'
;MLGLVTLENFKFSFNQVLDQRSKQILGADFSVSARRQLKGDEINYLESNLPKATKVANTTALFSMVAGTGYSRLVYLRAIEYGFPFFGHLKLREKGLYPKNVPFDSFLKPNSVWVYPELLIQLNSKVGDTLKIGNKNFIIDDVIDEDTQQTFQMGSIASRIYLSQEGIKRTELIQKGSTVWYGNYYQFTDGLDLEKLQETTRENLPDAGLWITSPKKAGQQVGRVLNYLNDFLGLVSLVALFLASVGLFYLFRSYLKIKRKDFAILNSLGMVWNDIFKLSLWHLAILGFSGSVLGLLISYALIPLTNYLVSFYLPFQLPFQINASSLIIAFGVGTVGNILLGLPLLFSQHENPIDLFQEEFTKTSKEQMKGWMWFIPWVIFYFLLAIYISNSIIIASLFLGLFLGIGILIYPLGLYLLGKISNLTSPKLYLSLAVKNMARFRFSTLSIFISLTLGAMLLTLIPQLHNNLEDELQTPSDGKAPSFFLFDIQEEQVSKLKAYLSSKDVELLGVSPMVQARIQDINGKEFKISTTGRPLTREEEREQRSRNRSINLTYRKGLSDTEELVEGTP
;
A
#
# COMPACT_ATOMS: atom_id res chain seq x y z
N MET A 1 6.01 -16.58 12.78
CA MET A 1 4.58 -16.67 13.14
C MET A 1 4.06 -15.39 13.79
N LEU A 2 4.64 -14.92 14.89
CA LEU A 2 4.25 -13.68 15.57
C LEU A 2 4.10 -12.49 14.61
N GLY A 3 5.08 -12.23 13.74
CA GLY A 3 5.03 -11.14 12.77
C GLY A 3 3.85 -11.24 11.78
N LEU A 4 3.55 -12.43 11.25
CA LEU A 4 2.42 -12.65 10.35
C LEU A 4 1.07 -12.41 11.02
N VAL A 5 0.90 -12.93 12.24
CA VAL A 5 -0.34 -12.77 13.01
C VAL A 5 -0.57 -11.31 13.40
N THR A 6 0.48 -10.64 13.88
CA THR A 6 0.39 -9.21 14.26
C THR A 6 0.04 -8.35 13.04
N LEU A 7 0.65 -8.62 11.90
CA LEU A 7 0.40 -7.90 10.66
C LEU A 7 -1.02 -8.12 10.13
N GLU A 8 -1.52 -9.37 10.18
CA GLU A 8 -2.88 -9.69 9.74
C GLU A 8 -3.92 -9.04 10.64
N ASN A 9 -3.70 -9.02 11.95
CA ASN A 9 -4.55 -8.29 12.88
C ASN A 9 -4.53 -6.78 12.62
N PHE A 10 -3.35 -6.21 12.33
CA PHE A 10 -3.22 -4.80 11.95
C PHE A 10 -4.03 -4.51 10.68
N LYS A 11 -3.88 -5.30 9.63
CA LYS A 11 -4.61 -5.18 8.36
C LYS A 11 -6.12 -5.22 8.58
N PHE A 12 -6.58 -6.18 9.36
CA PHE A 12 -8.00 -6.34 9.66
C PHE A 12 -8.55 -5.13 10.42
N SER A 13 -7.90 -4.76 11.53
CA SER A 13 -8.33 -3.61 12.35
C SER A 13 -8.31 -2.30 11.57
N PHE A 14 -7.29 -2.11 10.73
CA PHE A 14 -7.18 -0.93 9.88
C PHE A 14 -8.30 -0.86 8.83
N ASN A 15 -8.57 -1.96 8.10
CA ASN A 15 -9.64 -2.00 7.13
C ASN A 15 -11.01 -1.78 7.79
N GLN A 16 -11.21 -2.32 8.99
CA GLN A 16 -12.44 -2.10 9.75
C GLN A 16 -12.63 -0.62 10.13
N VAL A 17 -11.57 0.06 10.56
CA VAL A 17 -11.62 1.51 10.85
C VAL A 17 -11.91 2.29 9.58
N LEU A 18 -11.29 1.91 8.46
CA LEU A 18 -11.59 2.54 7.17
C LEU A 18 -13.05 2.36 6.76
N ASP A 19 -13.60 1.15 6.90
CA ASP A 19 -14.99 0.87 6.57
C ASP A 19 -15.96 1.66 7.47
N GLN A 20 -15.71 1.69 8.78
CA GLN A 20 -16.51 2.46 9.73
C GLN A 20 -16.44 3.98 9.48
N ARG A 21 -15.26 4.48 9.08
CA ARG A 21 -15.04 5.91 8.79
C ARG A 21 -15.23 6.29 7.33
N SER A 22 -15.54 5.34 6.47
CA SER A 22 -15.67 5.57 5.03
C SER A 22 -16.69 6.66 4.66
N LYS A 23 -17.83 6.72 5.37
CA LYS A 23 -18.81 7.79 5.24
C LYS A 23 -18.24 9.15 5.65
N GLN A 24 -17.39 9.19 6.68
CA GLN A 24 -16.73 10.43 7.13
C GLN A 24 -15.66 10.89 6.14
N ILE A 25 -14.93 9.96 5.52
CA ILE A 25 -13.92 10.25 4.49
C ILE A 25 -14.58 10.88 3.27
N LEU A 26 -15.71 10.34 2.82
CA LEU A 26 -16.48 10.89 1.70
C LEU A 26 -17.23 12.16 2.11
N GLY A 27 -17.70 12.23 3.36
CA GLY A 27 -18.58 13.26 3.88
C GLY A 27 -20.06 13.10 3.47
N ALA A 28 -20.41 11.99 2.80
CA ALA A 28 -21.72 11.70 2.25
C ALA A 28 -21.95 10.19 2.10
N ASP A 29 -23.17 9.76 1.77
CA ASP A 29 -23.47 8.38 1.38
C ASP A 29 -23.15 8.10 -0.09
N PHE A 30 -23.13 9.12 -0.92
CA PHE A 30 -22.89 8.99 -2.35
C PHE A 30 -22.39 10.29 -2.93
N SER A 31 -21.48 10.23 -3.89
CA SER A 31 -21.04 11.43 -4.60
C SER A 31 -20.87 11.17 -6.10
N VAL A 32 -21.24 12.20 -6.87
CA VAL A 32 -20.97 12.29 -8.31
C VAL A 32 -20.18 13.56 -8.54
N SER A 33 -18.98 13.44 -9.08
CA SER A 33 -18.10 14.59 -9.32
C SER A 33 -17.50 14.54 -10.71
N ALA A 34 -17.19 15.71 -11.25
CA ALA A 34 -16.57 15.85 -12.58
C ALA A 34 -15.68 17.08 -12.64
N ARG A 35 -14.78 17.13 -13.63
CA ARG A 35 -13.99 18.33 -13.97
C ARG A 35 -14.75 19.35 -14.83
N ARG A 36 -16.06 19.22 -14.90
CA ARG A 36 -17.01 20.10 -15.59
C ARG A 36 -18.33 20.11 -14.82
N GLN A 37 -19.15 21.05 -15.11
CA GLN A 37 -20.55 20.97 -14.65
C GLN A 37 -21.22 19.72 -15.25
N LEU A 38 -22.12 19.11 -14.50
CA LEU A 38 -22.93 18.00 -14.99
C LEU A 38 -23.81 18.47 -16.16
N LYS A 39 -23.96 17.61 -17.16
CA LYS A 39 -24.88 17.86 -18.28
C LYS A 39 -26.32 17.73 -17.83
N GLY A 40 -27.25 18.37 -18.55
CA GLY A 40 -28.67 18.28 -18.22
C GLY A 40 -29.20 16.85 -18.17
N ASP A 41 -28.79 16.00 -19.11
CA ASP A 41 -29.17 14.58 -19.14
C ASP A 41 -28.66 13.80 -17.92
N GLU A 42 -27.45 14.13 -17.46
CA GLU A 42 -26.88 13.51 -16.27
C GLU A 42 -27.62 13.93 -15.00
N ILE A 43 -27.96 15.22 -14.90
CA ILE A 43 -28.76 15.76 -13.78
C ILE A 43 -30.13 15.09 -13.76
N ASN A 44 -30.83 15.06 -14.90
CA ASN A 44 -32.15 14.44 -15.04
C ASN A 44 -32.11 12.95 -14.66
N TYR A 45 -31.05 12.23 -15.08
CA TYR A 45 -30.87 10.84 -14.68
C TYR A 45 -30.71 10.68 -13.16
N LEU A 46 -29.84 11.50 -12.55
CA LEU A 46 -29.60 11.46 -11.11
C LEU A 46 -30.87 11.79 -10.31
N GLU A 47 -31.64 12.81 -10.72
CA GLU A 47 -32.88 13.19 -10.07
C GLU A 47 -33.99 12.14 -10.20
N SER A 48 -34.04 11.42 -11.35
CA SER A 48 -35.09 10.44 -11.63
C SER A 48 -34.79 9.05 -11.08
N ASN A 49 -33.53 8.65 -11.02
CA ASN A 49 -33.12 7.27 -10.71
C ASN A 49 -32.43 7.09 -9.37
N LEU A 50 -31.92 8.18 -8.76
CA LEU A 50 -31.43 8.08 -7.39
C LEU A 50 -32.59 7.99 -6.39
N PRO A 51 -32.43 7.21 -5.32
CA PRO A 51 -33.36 7.24 -4.20
C PRO A 51 -33.52 8.67 -3.67
N LYS A 52 -34.69 9.00 -3.13
CA LYS A 52 -34.95 10.34 -2.59
C LYS A 52 -33.91 10.69 -1.52
N ALA A 53 -33.05 11.64 -1.84
CA ALA A 53 -32.01 12.09 -0.93
C ALA A 53 -32.62 12.89 0.23
N THR A 54 -32.15 12.65 1.44
CA THR A 54 -32.53 13.42 2.63
C THR A 54 -31.84 14.78 2.62
N LYS A 55 -30.60 14.82 2.13
CA LYS A 55 -29.83 16.06 1.95
C LYS A 55 -28.99 15.96 0.68
N VAL A 56 -28.84 17.10 0.02
CA VAL A 56 -27.96 17.28 -1.14
C VAL A 56 -27.06 18.49 -0.86
N ALA A 57 -25.80 18.40 -1.23
CA ALA A 57 -24.87 19.54 -1.16
C ALA A 57 -23.93 19.53 -2.38
N ASN A 58 -23.63 20.73 -2.87
CA ASN A 58 -22.72 20.94 -3.96
C ASN A 58 -21.37 21.46 -3.46
N THR A 59 -20.30 20.99 -4.04
CA THR A 59 -18.98 21.51 -3.78
C THR A 59 -18.32 21.91 -5.09
N THR A 60 -17.51 22.96 -5.01
CA THR A 60 -16.70 23.44 -6.15
C THR A 60 -15.27 23.55 -5.67
N ALA A 61 -14.31 22.98 -6.39
CA ALA A 61 -12.93 23.02 -5.96
C ALA A 61 -11.97 23.26 -7.13
N LEU A 62 -10.90 23.98 -6.87
CA LEU A 62 -9.84 24.27 -7.84
C LEU A 62 -8.53 24.61 -7.14
N PHE A 63 -7.42 24.46 -7.86
CA PHE A 63 -6.13 24.96 -7.40
C PHE A 63 -5.98 26.42 -7.79
N SER A 64 -5.45 27.25 -6.88
CA SER A 64 -5.14 28.65 -7.14
C SER A 64 -3.98 29.13 -6.29
N MET A 65 -3.39 30.25 -6.70
CA MET A 65 -2.44 30.97 -5.86
C MET A 65 -3.20 31.91 -4.92
N VAL A 66 -2.75 31.95 -3.68
CA VAL A 66 -3.25 32.85 -2.66
C VAL A 66 -2.10 33.70 -2.14
N ALA A 67 -2.31 34.98 -2.04
CA ALA A 67 -1.32 35.91 -1.53
C ALA A 67 -1.73 36.47 -0.16
N GLY A 68 -0.83 36.38 0.81
CA GLY A 68 -0.90 37.06 2.11
C GLY A 68 -0.06 38.33 2.14
N THR A 69 0.37 38.73 3.33
CA THR A 69 1.14 39.97 3.59
C THR A 69 2.61 39.93 3.12
N GLY A 70 2.93 39.26 2.03
CA GLY A 70 4.28 39.26 1.46
C GLY A 70 4.66 37.96 0.77
N TYR A 71 3.89 36.90 0.98
CA TYR A 71 4.13 35.56 0.40
C TYR A 71 2.91 35.06 -0.36
N SER A 72 3.16 34.30 -1.42
CA SER A 72 2.12 33.60 -2.18
C SER A 72 2.33 32.12 -2.09
N ARG A 73 1.24 31.36 -2.01
CA ARG A 73 1.28 29.88 -1.95
C ARG A 73 0.21 29.28 -2.83
N LEU A 74 0.53 28.13 -3.41
CA LEU A 74 -0.45 27.29 -4.08
C LEU A 74 -1.36 26.65 -3.03
N VAL A 75 -2.67 26.76 -3.22
CA VAL A 75 -3.68 26.20 -2.33
C VAL A 75 -4.75 25.47 -3.12
N TYR A 76 -5.43 24.55 -2.44
CA TYR A 76 -6.62 23.89 -2.95
C TYR A 76 -7.85 24.57 -2.35
N LEU A 77 -8.51 25.42 -3.14
CA LEU A 77 -9.76 26.07 -2.76
C LEU A 77 -10.90 25.06 -2.82
N ARG A 78 -11.68 24.94 -1.77
CA ARG A 78 -12.85 24.11 -1.72
C ARG A 78 -14.07 24.89 -1.21
N ALA A 79 -14.97 25.18 -2.11
CA ALA A 79 -16.25 25.79 -1.75
C ALA A 79 -17.24 24.73 -1.31
N ILE A 80 -17.88 24.95 -0.17
CA ILE A 80 -18.87 24.07 0.43
C ILE A 80 -20.19 24.81 0.67
N GLU A 81 -21.27 24.06 0.71
CA GLU A 81 -22.58 24.51 1.15
C GLU A 81 -22.77 24.27 2.65
N TYR A 82 -23.67 25.04 3.26
CA TYR A 82 -23.99 24.85 4.67
C TYR A 82 -24.55 23.46 4.95
N GLY A 83 -24.07 22.84 6.03
CA GLY A 83 -24.45 21.49 6.43
C GLY A 83 -23.62 20.38 5.82
N PHE A 84 -22.72 20.67 4.87
CA PHE A 84 -21.72 19.70 4.38
C PHE A 84 -20.39 19.88 5.13
N PRO A 85 -19.73 18.78 5.60
CA PRO A 85 -20.03 17.35 5.34
C PRO A 85 -21.23 16.83 6.13
N PHE A 86 -21.99 15.86 5.56
CA PHE A 86 -23.11 15.21 6.25
C PHE A 86 -22.64 14.22 7.31
N PHE A 87 -21.47 13.60 7.08
CA PHE A 87 -20.78 12.71 8.01
C PHE A 87 -19.38 13.25 8.29
N GLY A 88 -18.96 13.16 9.54
CA GLY A 88 -17.72 13.77 9.99
C GLY A 88 -17.91 15.23 10.41
N HIS A 89 -16.79 15.93 10.58
CA HIS A 89 -16.80 17.33 11.04
C HIS A 89 -15.51 18.04 10.65
N LEU A 90 -15.57 19.37 10.66
CA LEU A 90 -14.43 20.27 10.70
C LEU A 90 -14.37 20.87 12.10
N LYS A 91 -13.27 20.72 12.81
CA LYS A 91 -13.05 21.36 14.10
C LYS A 91 -12.39 22.71 13.88
N LEU A 92 -13.17 23.75 14.09
CA LEU A 92 -12.72 25.13 14.02
C LEU A 92 -12.19 25.57 15.39
N ARG A 93 -11.15 26.36 15.42
CA ARG A 93 -10.47 26.76 16.65
C ARG A 93 -11.36 27.59 17.57
N GLU A 94 -12.06 28.59 17.01
CA GLU A 94 -12.92 29.49 17.76
C GLU A 94 -14.40 29.04 17.74
N LYS A 95 -14.89 28.63 16.57
CA LYS A 95 -16.32 28.28 16.38
C LYS A 95 -16.70 26.86 16.78
N GLY A 96 -15.71 26.00 17.05
CA GLY A 96 -15.94 24.63 17.47
C GLY A 96 -16.24 23.66 16.32
N LEU A 97 -17.09 22.66 16.56
CA LEU A 97 -17.37 21.58 15.60
C LEU A 97 -18.38 22.02 14.54
N TYR A 98 -17.98 22.11 13.28
CA TYR A 98 -18.85 22.32 12.15
C TYR A 98 -19.21 20.96 11.49
N PRO A 99 -20.48 20.68 11.11
CA PRO A 99 -21.64 21.60 11.12
C PRO A 99 -22.41 21.65 12.44
N LYS A 100 -22.04 20.87 13.47
CA LYS A 100 -22.85 20.68 14.69
C LYS A 100 -23.04 21.95 15.52
N ASN A 101 -21.96 22.69 15.76
CA ASN A 101 -21.95 23.84 16.68
C ASN A 101 -21.94 25.20 15.96
N VAL A 102 -21.88 25.20 14.64
CA VAL A 102 -21.82 26.44 13.85
C VAL A 102 -23.15 26.68 13.17
N PRO A 103 -23.98 27.63 13.65
CA PRO A 103 -25.25 27.97 13.01
C PRO A 103 -25.02 28.66 11.65
N PHE A 104 -26.09 28.75 10.86
CA PHE A 104 -26.02 29.33 9.52
C PHE A 104 -25.47 30.75 9.49
N ASP A 105 -25.85 31.59 10.45
CA ASP A 105 -25.40 33.00 10.54
C ASP A 105 -23.88 33.14 10.80
N SER A 106 -23.28 32.12 11.39
CA SER A 106 -21.84 32.02 11.68
C SER A 106 -21.06 31.21 10.66
N PHE A 107 -21.73 30.70 9.63
CA PHE A 107 -21.11 30.00 8.52
C PHE A 107 -20.27 30.94 7.65
N LEU A 108 -19.46 30.41 6.79
CA LEU A 108 -18.61 31.15 5.85
C LEU A 108 -19.37 32.23 5.08
N LYS A 109 -19.07 33.48 5.38
CA LYS A 109 -19.59 34.63 4.62
C LYS A 109 -18.93 34.69 3.23
N PRO A 110 -19.54 35.36 2.25
CA PRO A 110 -18.99 35.42 0.89
C PRO A 110 -17.57 36.03 0.77
N ASN A 111 -17.08 36.71 1.83
CA ASN A 111 -15.73 37.31 1.88
C ASN A 111 -14.84 36.66 2.94
N SER A 112 -15.23 35.52 3.51
CA SER A 112 -14.45 34.85 4.56
C SER A 112 -13.98 33.48 4.15
N VAL A 113 -12.88 33.03 4.78
CA VAL A 113 -12.28 31.73 4.54
C VAL A 113 -11.86 31.08 5.85
N TRP A 114 -11.89 29.74 5.87
CA TRP A 114 -11.26 28.94 6.91
C TRP A 114 -9.98 28.31 6.36
N VAL A 115 -8.91 28.40 7.12
CA VAL A 115 -7.56 27.98 6.69
C VAL A 115 -6.95 27.00 7.69
N TYR A 116 -5.92 26.29 7.25
CA TYR A 116 -5.12 25.42 8.14
C TYR A 116 -3.98 26.20 8.81
N PRO A 117 -3.53 25.77 10.01
CA PRO A 117 -2.45 26.45 10.75
C PRO A 117 -1.16 26.58 9.93
N GLU A 118 -0.82 25.56 9.14
CA GLU A 118 0.40 25.54 8.32
C GLU A 118 0.40 26.66 7.28
N LEU A 119 -0.76 26.97 6.71
CA LEU A 119 -0.89 28.02 5.71
C LEU A 119 -0.69 29.41 6.34
N LEU A 120 -1.16 29.62 7.57
CA LEU A 120 -0.91 30.88 8.30
C LEU A 120 0.59 31.13 8.50
N ILE A 121 1.34 30.10 8.87
CA ILE A 121 2.79 30.18 9.03
C ILE A 121 3.45 30.48 7.68
N GLN A 122 3.04 29.79 6.61
CA GLN A 122 3.61 29.96 5.27
C GLN A 122 3.34 31.33 4.64
N LEU A 123 2.22 31.97 4.98
CA LEU A 123 1.82 33.29 4.46
C LEU A 123 2.15 34.41 5.44
N ASN A 124 2.71 34.12 6.61
CA ASN A 124 2.95 35.04 7.72
C ASN A 124 1.70 35.89 8.05
N SER A 125 0.56 35.23 8.17
CA SER A 125 -0.75 35.83 8.38
C SER A 125 -1.42 35.28 9.65
N LYS A 126 -2.41 36.01 10.17
CA LYS A 126 -3.17 35.69 11.37
C LYS A 126 -4.68 35.68 11.09
N VAL A 127 -5.48 35.14 12.00
CA VAL A 127 -6.94 35.27 11.97
C VAL A 127 -7.30 36.75 11.98
N GLY A 128 -8.23 37.14 11.13
CA GLY A 128 -8.60 38.56 10.88
C GLY A 128 -7.85 39.24 9.75
N ASP A 129 -6.71 38.69 9.31
CA ASP A 129 -5.98 39.24 8.16
C ASP A 129 -6.70 38.94 6.86
N THR A 130 -6.32 39.68 5.80
CA THR A 130 -6.89 39.48 4.47
C THR A 130 -5.97 38.69 3.57
N LEU A 131 -6.56 37.71 2.86
CA LEU A 131 -5.91 36.95 1.79
C LEU A 131 -6.46 37.39 0.44
N LYS A 132 -5.59 37.66 -0.50
CA LYS A 132 -5.97 37.89 -1.90
C LYS A 132 -6.13 36.54 -2.60
N ILE A 133 -7.36 36.26 -3.06
CA ILE A 133 -7.72 35.07 -3.83
C ILE A 133 -8.33 35.51 -5.14
N GLY A 134 -7.68 35.21 -6.27
CA GLY A 134 -8.07 35.80 -7.55
C GLY A 134 -7.99 37.31 -7.51
N ASN A 135 -9.10 37.99 -7.87
CA ASN A 135 -9.19 39.44 -7.92
C ASN A 135 -9.76 40.08 -6.64
N LYS A 136 -10.08 39.28 -5.60
CA LYS A 136 -10.75 39.77 -4.39
C LYS A 136 -9.97 39.44 -3.12
N ASN A 137 -10.27 40.21 -2.07
CA ASN A 137 -9.73 39.98 -0.73
C ASN A 137 -10.75 39.24 0.14
N PHE A 138 -10.26 38.25 0.87
CA PHE A 138 -11.03 37.43 1.81
C PHE A 138 -10.43 37.53 3.19
N ILE A 139 -11.26 37.57 4.22
CA ILE A 139 -10.84 37.66 5.61
C ILE A 139 -10.66 36.22 6.13
N ILE A 140 -9.56 35.96 6.82
CA ILE A 140 -9.35 34.73 7.55
C ILE A 140 -10.26 34.74 8.78
N ASP A 141 -11.34 33.93 8.73
CA ASP A 141 -12.41 33.95 9.72
C ASP A 141 -12.14 32.98 10.87
N ASP A 142 -11.53 31.81 10.58
CA ASP A 142 -11.16 30.81 11.60
C ASP A 142 -10.08 29.85 11.08
N VAL A 143 -9.54 29.04 11.99
CA VAL A 143 -8.52 28.04 11.73
C VAL A 143 -9.09 26.63 11.90
N ILE A 144 -8.78 25.74 10.97
CA ILE A 144 -9.21 24.35 11.01
C ILE A 144 -8.14 23.54 11.74
N ASP A 145 -8.43 23.10 12.96
CA ASP A 145 -7.54 22.25 13.74
C ASP A 145 -7.70 20.75 13.39
N GLU A 146 -8.89 20.31 12.94
CA GLU A 146 -9.15 18.94 12.53
C GLU A 146 -10.16 18.89 11.38
N ASP A 147 -9.89 18.06 10.37
CA ASP A 147 -10.78 17.76 9.24
C ASP A 147 -10.85 16.26 9.03
N THR A 148 -12.00 15.67 9.29
CA THR A 148 -12.21 14.22 9.14
C THR A 148 -12.05 13.74 7.70
N GLN A 149 -12.22 14.60 6.70
CA GLN A 149 -12.03 14.27 5.30
C GLN A 149 -10.54 14.31 4.88
N GLN A 150 -9.72 15.12 5.56
CA GLN A 150 -8.30 15.28 5.23
C GLN A 150 -7.39 14.34 6.01
N THR A 151 -7.82 13.85 7.16
CA THR A 151 -7.02 12.99 8.07
C THR A 151 -6.35 11.81 7.36
N PHE A 152 -6.90 11.36 6.24
CA PHE A 152 -6.41 10.23 5.46
C PHE A 152 -5.72 10.61 4.15
N GLN A 153 -5.62 11.89 3.80
CA GLN A 153 -4.93 12.35 2.59
C GLN A 153 -3.49 12.75 2.93
N MET A 154 -2.62 11.77 3.11
CA MET A 154 -1.18 12.00 3.20
C MET A 154 -0.67 12.62 1.90
N GLY A 155 -0.06 13.82 1.99
CA GLY A 155 0.66 14.44 0.88
C GLY A 155 -0.19 15.26 -0.08
N SER A 156 -1.08 16.14 0.42
CA SER A 156 -1.61 17.19 -0.45
C SER A 156 -0.50 18.19 -0.82
N ILE A 157 -0.24 18.33 -2.11
CA ILE A 157 0.76 19.25 -2.69
C ILE A 157 0.46 20.72 -2.29
N ALA A 158 -0.77 21.02 -1.87
CA ALA A 158 -1.23 22.36 -1.51
C ALA A 158 -2.16 22.32 -0.31
N SER A 159 -2.00 23.27 0.62
CA SER A 159 -2.89 23.46 1.76
C SER A 159 -4.31 23.77 1.27
N ARG A 160 -5.31 23.24 1.96
CA ARG A 160 -6.71 23.45 1.60
C ARG A 160 -7.25 24.71 2.26
N ILE A 161 -8.11 25.45 1.54
CA ILE A 161 -8.88 26.57 2.05
C ILE A 161 -10.35 26.29 1.81
N TYR A 162 -11.17 26.46 2.83
CA TYR A 162 -12.62 26.39 2.72
C TYR A 162 -13.25 27.76 2.57
N LEU A 163 -14.21 27.86 1.66
CA LEU A 163 -15.01 29.06 1.41
C LEU A 163 -16.45 28.67 1.05
N SER A 164 -17.35 29.64 1.03
CA SER A 164 -18.75 29.41 0.60
C SER A 164 -18.85 29.33 -0.93
N GLN A 165 -19.94 28.75 -1.44
CA GLN A 165 -20.24 28.72 -2.88
C GLN A 165 -20.38 30.13 -3.48
N GLU A 166 -20.84 31.11 -2.72
CA GLU A 166 -20.84 32.52 -3.14
C GLU A 166 -19.43 33.10 -3.15
N GLY A 167 -18.62 32.71 -2.14
CA GLY A 167 -17.21 33.16 -2.05
C GLY A 167 -16.41 32.74 -3.28
N ILE A 168 -16.51 31.49 -3.73
CA ILE A 168 -15.75 31.04 -4.89
C ILE A 168 -16.17 31.75 -6.19
N LYS A 169 -17.45 32.05 -6.36
CA LYS A 169 -17.93 32.88 -7.51
C LYS A 169 -17.32 34.25 -7.51
N ARG A 170 -17.15 34.86 -6.33
CA ARG A 170 -16.52 36.19 -6.19
C ARG A 170 -15.03 36.23 -6.52
N THR A 171 -14.33 35.09 -6.42
CA THR A 171 -12.90 35.04 -6.77
C THR A 171 -12.63 35.34 -8.25
N GLU A 172 -13.63 35.19 -9.12
CA GLU A 172 -13.53 35.31 -10.59
C GLU A 172 -12.50 34.36 -11.21
N LEU A 173 -12.15 33.27 -10.47
CA LEU A 173 -11.20 32.27 -10.95
C LEU A 173 -11.84 31.24 -11.91
N ILE A 174 -13.17 31.09 -11.85
CA ILE A 174 -13.89 30.16 -12.72
C ILE A 174 -14.19 30.87 -14.04
N GLN A 175 -13.37 30.60 -15.03
CA GLN A 175 -13.48 31.13 -16.39
C GLN A 175 -13.59 29.97 -17.39
N LYS A 176 -13.88 30.29 -18.65
CA LYS A 176 -13.88 29.27 -19.71
C LYS A 176 -12.49 28.65 -19.82
N GLY A 177 -12.40 27.32 -19.64
CA GLY A 177 -11.15 26.58 -19.66
C GLY A 177 -10.50 26.35 -18.29
N SER A 178 -11.03 26.91 -17.20
CA SER A 178 -10.52 26.63 -15.86
C SER A 178 -10.76 25.15 -15.47
N THR A 179 -9.73 24.52 -14.89
CA THR A 179 -9.84 23.16 -14.33
C THR A 179 -10.53 23.21 -12.97
N VAL A 180 -11.83 23.03 -12.97
CA VAL A 180 -12.68 23.07 -11.78
C VAL A 180 -13.31 21.73 -11.53
N TRP A 181 -13.32 21.31 -10.28
CA TRP A 181 -14.00 20.10 -9.82
C TRP A 181 -15.37 20.47 -9.25
N TYR A 182 -16.39 19.90 -9.82
CA TYR A 182 -17.77 20.02 -9.33
C TYR A 182 -18.18 18.69 -8.71
N GLY A 183 -18.66 18.74 -7.48
CA GLY A 183 -19.11 17.54 -6.76
C GLY A 183 -20.50 17.70 -6.20
N ASN A 184 -21.36 16.75 -6.48
CA ASN A 184 -22.70 16.62 -5.93
C ASN A 184 -22.68 15.49 -4.92
N TYR A 185 -23.05 15.78 -3.68
CA TYR A 185 -23.02 14.88 -2.54
C TYR A 185 -24.41 14.62 -2.04
N TYR A 186 -24.72 13.36 -1.74
CA TYR A 186 -26.06 12.93 -1.36
C TYR A 186 -26.01 12.20 -0.03
N GLN A 187 -26.99 12.48 0.84
CA GLN A 187 -27.30 11.70 2.03
C GLN A 187 -28.64 11.00 1.79
N PHE A 188 -28.68 9.70 2.00
CA PHE A 188 -29.87 8.88 1.87
C PHE A 188 -30.40 8.42 3.22
N THR A 189 -31.59 7.82 3.23
CA THR A 189 -32.12 7.10 4.39
C THR A 189 -31.36 5.77 4.53
N ASP A 190 -31.13 5.31 5.75
CA ASP A 190 -30.43 4.06 6.02
C ASP A 190 -31.08 2.84 5.35
N GLY A 191 -30.27 1.86 5.01
CA GLY A 191 -30.70 0.57 4.46
C GLY A 191 -30.51 0.40 2.95
N LEU A 192 -29.92 1.38 2.25
CA LEU A 192 -29.61 1.28 0.82
C LEU A 192 -28.27 0.58 0.57
N ASP A 193 -28.25 -0.29 -0.44
CA ASP A 193 -27.01 -0.87 -0.97
C ASP A 193 -26.30 0.16 -1.87
N LEU A 194 -25.40 0.92 -1.26
CA LEU A 194 -24.67 2.00 -1.93
C LEU A 194 -23.68 1.51 -2.99
N GLU A 195 -23.21 0.26 -2.89
CA GLU A 195 -22.32 -0.34 -3.87
C GLU A 195 -23.07 -0.66 -5.15
N LYS A 196 -24.21 -1.34 -5.01
CA LYS A 196 -25.09 -1.64 -6.13
C LYS A 196 -25.59 -0.36 -6.80
N LEU A 197 -25.94 0.66 -6.00
CA LEU A 197 -26.34 1.97 -6.52
C LEU A 197 -25.21 2.61 -7.36
N GLN A 198 -23.97 2.51 -6.87
CA GLN A 198 -22.79 3.02 -7.60
C GLN A 198 -22.59 2.29 -8.93
N GLU A 199 -22.69 0.95 -8.94
CA GLU A 199 -22.54 0.14 -10.16
C GLU A 199 -23.63 0.47 -11.18
N THR A 200 -24.89 0.45 -10.76
CA THR A 200 -26.04 0.77 -11.63
C THR A 200 -25.94 2.20 -12.20
N THR A 201 -25.55 3.17 -11.37
CA THR A 201 -25.38 4.55 -11.83
C THR A 201 -24.23 4.67 -12.83
N ARG A 202 -23.16 3.90 -12.64
CA ARG A 202 -22.01 3.91 -13.53
C ARG A 202 -22.29 3.25 -14.89
N GLU A 203 -23.12 2.21 -14.91
CA GLU A 203 -23.56 1.54 -16.14
C GLU A 203 -24.44 2.46 -16.99
N ASN A 204 -25.34 3.20 -16.37
CA ASN A 204 -26.26 4.10 -17.06
C ASN A 204 -25.66 5.48 -17.39
N LEU A 205 -24.60 5.90 -16.68
CA LEU A 205 -23.82 7.10 -16.99
C LEU A 205 -22.39 6.72 -17.41
N PRO A 206 -22.20 6.26 -18.65
CA PRO A 206 -20.91 5.72 -19.11
C PRO A 206 -19.84 6.80 -19.34
N ASP A 207 -20.15 8.08 -19.13
CA ASP A 207 -19.15 9.14 -19.26
C ASP A 207 -18.00 8.91 -18.26
N ALA A 208 -16.87 8.67 -18.84
CA ALA A 208 -15.65 8.38 -18.10
C ALA A 208 -15.08 9.62 -17.37
N GLY A 209 -15.61 10.82 -17.64
CA GLY A 209 -15.31 12.06 -16.92
C GLY A 209 -16.05 12.17 -15.59
N LEU A 210 -17.00 11.26 -15.30
CA LEU A 210 -17.73 11.23 -14.04
C LEU A 210 -17.02 10.32 -13.03
N TRP A 211 -16.78 10.85 -11.84
CA TRP A 211 -16.34 10.08 -10.66
C TRP A 211 -17.52 9.82 -9.76
N ILE A 212 -18.08 8.62 -9.87
CA ILE A 212 -19.16 8.14 -9.02
C ILE A 212 -18.52 7.34 -7.89
N THR A 213 -18.72 7.77 -6.65
CA THR A 213 -18.00 7.25 -5.50
C THR A 213 -18.96 6.92 -4.35
N SER A 214 -18.89 5.68 -3.87
CA SER A 214 -19.52 5.23 -2.61
C SER A 214 -18.52 5.35 -1.44
N PRO A 215 -18.95 5.33 -0.18
CA PRO A 215 -18.07 5.39 0.98
C PRO A 215 -17.01 4.30 0.97
N LYS A 216 -17.38 3.06 0.67
CA LYS A 216 -16.44 1.92 0.62
C LYS A 216 -15.31 2.16 -0.39
N LYS A 217 -15.63 2.68 -1.56
CA LYS A 217 -14.63 3.00 -2.57
C LYS A 217 -13.73 4.16 -2.15
N ALA A 218 -14.28 5.17 -1.47
CA ALA A 218 -13.49 6.25 -0.89
C ALA A 218 -12.51 5.72 0.17
N GLY A 219 -12.99 4.85 1.07
CA GLY A 219 -12.17 4.18 2.08
C GLY A 219 -11.06 3.32 1.46
N GLN A 220 -11.40 2.48 0.48
CA GLN A 220 -10.42 1.65 -0.25
C GLN A 220 -9.35 2.48 -0.97
N GLN A 221 -9.73 3.62 -1.52
CA GLN A 221 -8.78 4.51 -2.20
C GLN A 221 -7.73 5.09 -1.24
N VAL A 222 -8.15 5.44 -0.03
CA VAL A 222 -7.25 5.89 1.04
C VAL A 222 -6.41 4.73 1.59
N GLY A 223 -7.03 3.59 1.83
CA GLY A 223 -6.38 2.40 2.38
C GLY A 223 -5.33 1.75 1.47
N ARG A 224 -5.32 2.10 0.20
CA ARG A 224 -4.49 1.44 -0.82
C ARG A 224 -2.98 1.51 -0.55
N VAL A 225 -2.47 2.69 -0.20
CA VAL A 225 -1.03 2.88 0.11
C VAL A 225 -0.64 2.03 1.32
N LEU A 226 -1.49 2.01 2.34
CA LEU A 226 -1.26 1.21 3.54
C LEU A 226 -1.40 -0.30 3.26
N ASN A 227 -2.29 -0.70 2.36
CA ASN A 227 -2.37 -2.08 1.91
C ASN A 227 -1.08 -2.53 1.19
N TYR A 228 -0.49 -1.68 0.34
CA TYR A 228 0.81 -2.00 -0.28
C TYR A 228 1.93 -2.14 0.75
N LEU A 229 1.99 -1.25 1.73
CA LEU A 229 2.94 -1.36 2.83
C LEU A 229 2.73 -2.65 3.62
N ASN A 230 1.48 -2.98 3.93
CA ASN A 230 1.13 -4.19 4.65
C ASN A 230 1.51 -5.47 3.90
N ASP A 231 1.28 -5.52 2.59
CA ASP A 231 1.67 -6.66 1.76
C ASP A 231 3.19 -6.78 1.66
N PHE A 232 3.93 -5.66 1.60
CA PHE A 232 5.39 -5.65 1.67
C PHE A 232 5.88 -6.21 3.02
N LEU A 233 5.35 -5.73 4.14
CA LEU A 233 5.68 -6.25 5.47
C LEU A 233 5.30 -7.73 5.63
N GLY A 234 4.23 -8.16 4.95
CA GLY A 234 3.83 -9.56 4.87
C GLY A 234 4.88 -10.44 4.20
N LEU A 235 5.44 -9.99 3.08
CA LEU A 235 6.53 -10.69 2.40
C LEU A 235 7.80 -10.73 3.27
N VAL A 236 8.12 -9.65 3.99
CA VAL A 236 9.22 -9.63 4.98
C VAL A 236 8.97 -10.67 6.07
N SER A 237 7.73 -10.77 6.57
CA SER A 237 7.36 -11.76 7.58
C SER A 237 7.48 -13.21 7.06
N LEU A 238 7.24 -13.44 5.76
CA LEU A 238 7.48 -14.75 5.12
C LEU A 238 8.96 -15.12 5.14
N VAL A 239 9.86 -14.18 4.87
CA VAL A 239 11.30 -14.47 4.95
C VAL A 239 11.69 -14.81 6.39
N ALA A 240 11.19 -14.05 7.37
CA ALA A 240 11.41 -14.39 8.78
C ALA A 240 10.87 -15.78 9.15
N LEU A 241 9.71 -16.16 8.59
CA LEU A 241 9.14 -17.51 8.75
C LEU A 241 10.06 -18.57 8.13
N PHE A 242 10.62 -18.32 6.95
CA PHE A 242 11.57 -19.24 6.33
C PHE A 242 12.83 -19.42 7.20
N LEU A 243 13.38 -18.33 7.74
CA LEU A 243 14.51 -18.40 8.67
C LEU A 243 14.19 -19.27 9.88
N ALA A 244 13.02 -19.05 10.49
CA ALA A 244 12.55 -19.87 11.60
C ALA A 244 12.37 -21.33 11.21
N SER A 245 11.86 -21.61 9.99
CA SER A 245 11.69 -22.95 9.46
C SER A 245 13.02 -23.69 9.28
N VAL A 246 14.05 -23.00 8.80
CA VAL A 246 15.40 -23.55 8.70
C VAL A 246 15.94 -23.92 10.09
N GLY A 247 15.80 -23.03 11.06
CA GLY A 247 16.19 -23.32 12.46
C GLY A 247 15.45 -24.53 13.03
N LEU A 248 14.14 -24.56 12.84
CA LEU A 248 13.28 -25.66 13.29
C LEU A 248 13.65 -27.01 12.63
N PHE A 249 13.95 -26.98 11.33
CA PHE A 249 14.41 -28.16 10.60
C PHE A 249 15.67 -28.77 11.22
N TYR A 250 16.66 -27.94 11.57
CA TYR A 250 17.87 -28.41 12.22
C TYR A 250 17.64 -28.92 13.64
N LEU A 251 16.80 -28.24 14.42
CA LEU A 251 16.41 -28.70 15.75
C LEU A 251 15.72 -30.06 15.67
N PHE A 252 14.77 -30.20 14.76
CA PHE A 252 14.04 -31.46 14.58
C PHE A 252 14.95 -32.59 14.07
N ARG A 253 15.84 -32.30 13.14
CA ARG A 253 16.87 -33.24 12.68
C ARG A 253 17.76 -33.71 13.84
N SER A 254 18.20 -32.81 14.71
CA SER A 254 18.99 -33.14 15.89
C SER A 254 18.20 -33.99 16.87
N TYR A 255 16.94 -33.62 17.11
CA TYR A 255 16.02 -34.41 17.96
C TYR A 255 15.86 -35.83 17.46
N LEU A 256 15.59 -36.02 16.17
CA LEU A 256 15.44 -37.37 15.55
C LEU A 256 16.74 -38.17 15.67
N LYS A 257 17.91 -37.52 15.51
CA LYS A 257 19.20 -38.19 15.68
C LYS A 257 19.37 -38.75 17.11
N ILE A 258 18.99 -37.98 18.13
CA ILE A 258 19.02 -38.41 19.53
C ILE A 258 18.04 -39.54 19.78
N LYS A 259 16.81 -39.43 19.23
CA LYS A 259 15.74 -40.42 19.40
C LYS A 259 15.91 -41.68 18.54
N ARG A 260 16.90 -41.75 17.69
CA ARG A 260 17.15 -42.88 16.78
C ARG A 260 17.31 -44.19 17.54
N LYS A 261 18.03 -44.19 18.67
CA LYS A 261 18.22 -45.33 19.55
C LYS A 261 16.88 -45.80 20.18
N ASP A 262 16.07 -44.85 20.64
CA ASP A 262 14.76 -45.15 21.23
C ASP A 262 13.83 -45.80 20.19
N PHE A 263 13.82 -45.29 18.96
CA PHE A 263 13.04 -45.86 17.85
C PHE A 263 13.52 -47.26 17.45
N ALA A 264 14.83 -47.51 17.48
CA ALA A 264 15.38 -48.84 17.23
C ALA A 264 14.94 -49.86 18.30
N ILE A 265 14.93 -49.44 19.58
CA ILE A 265 14.44 -50.30 20.69
C ILE A 265 12.96 -50.58 20.53
N LEU A 266 12.13 -49.57 20.25
CA LEU A 266 10.69 -49.74 20.01
C LEU A 266 10.41 -50.70 18.85
N ASN A 267 11.16 -50.58 17.76
CA ASN A 267 11.04 -51.49 16.61
C ASN A 267 11.45 -52.92 16.96
N SER A 268 12.52 -53.11 17.74
CA SER A 268 12.93 -54.45 18.21
C SER A 268 11.95 -55.09 19.19
N LEU A 269 11.14 -54.29 19.89
CA LEU A 269 10.01 -54.72 20.73
C LEU A 269 8.74 -55.03 19.94
N GLY A 270 8.76 -54.95 18.58
CA GLY A 270 7.67 -55.28 17.69
C GLY A 270 6.79 -54.13 17.25
N MET A 271 7.15 -52.87 17.57
CA MET A 271 6.43 -51.69 17.07
C MET A 271 6.66 -51.53 15.58
N VAL A 272 5.58 -51.43 14.79
CA VAL A 272 5.66 -51.28 13.34
C VAL A 272 6.10 -49.83 13.01
N TRP A 273 6.88 -49.69 11.93
CA TRP A 273 7.33 -48.35 11.47
C TRP A 273 6.20 -47.34 11.34
N ASN A 274 5.03 -47.77 10.88
CA ASN A 274 3.87 -46.89 10.72
C ASN A 274 3.41 -46.24 12.03
N ASP A 275 3.58 -46.92 13.16
CA ASP A 275 3.21 -46.41 14.47
C ASP A 275 4.28 -45.45 15.03
N ILE A 276 5.56 -45.74 14.75
CA ILE A 276 6.66 -44.78 15.04
C ILE A 276 6.49 -43.49 14.24
N PHE A 277 6.10 -43.63 12.98
CA PHE A 277 5.80 -42.48 12.10
C PHE A 277 4.63 -41.64 12.63
N LYS A 278 3.50 -42.28 12.97
CA LYS A 278 2.34 -41.62 13.60
C LYS A 278 2.72 -40.90 14.90
N LEU A 279 3.48 -41.59 15.77
CA LEU A 279 3.96 -41.02 17.03
C LEU A 279 4.78 -39.76 16.79
N SER A 280 5.68 -39.77 15.80
CA SER A 280 6.50 -38.60 15.44
C SER A 280 5.67 -37.48 14.84
N LEU A 281 4.65 -37.80 14.04
CA LEU A 281 3.68 -36.81 13.53
C LEU A 281 2.90 -36.12 14.66
N TRP A 282 2.44 -36.93 15.64
CA TRP A 282 1.76 -36.37 16.82
C TRP A 282 2.66 -35.42 17.62
N HIS A 283 3.94 -35.78 17.80
CA HIS A 283 4.90 -34.86 18.44
C HIS A 283 5.03 -33.54 17.67
N LEU A 284 5.16 -33.59 16.34
CA LEU A 284 5.22 -32.39 15.51
C LEU A 284 3.94 -31.56 15.59
N ALA A 285 2.78 -32.23 15.59
CA ALA A 285 1.48 -31.56 15.69
C ALA A 285 1.32 -30.85 17.04
N ILE A 286 1.66 -31.52 18.14
CA ILE A 286 1.56 -30.96 19.50
C ILE A 286 2.53 -29.77 19.65
N LEU A 287 3.78 -29.91 19.20
CA LEU A 287 4.76 -28.82 19.22
C LEU A 287 4.32 -27.65 18.35
N GLY A 288 3.79 -27.92 17.17
CA GLY A 288 3.26 -26.90 16.27
C GLY A 288 2.04 -26.18 16.87
N PHE A 289 1.13 -26.95 17.47
CA PHE A 289 -0.05 -26.40 18.13
C PHE A 289 0.32 -25.52 19.35
N SER A 290 1.16 -26.04 20.23
CA SER A 290 1.61 -25.28 21.41
C SER A 290 2.37 -24.01 21.00
N GLY A 291 3.24 -24.09 20.00
CA GLY A 291 3.92 -22.95 19.41
C GLY A 291 2.96 -21.93 18.79
N SER A 292 1.85 -22.41 18.18
CA SER A 292 0.79 -21.53 17.65
C SER A 292 0.08 -20.78 18.75
N VAL A 293 -0.30 -21.47 19.83
CA VAL A 293 -0.96 -20.87 20.99
C VAL A 293 -0.06 -19.81 21.63
N LEU A 294 1.22 -20.13 21.87
CA LEU A 294 2.18 -19.17 22.42
C LEU A 294 2.40 -17.97 21.49
N GLY A 295 2.53 -18.23 20.19
CA GLY A 295 2.68 -17.16 19.18
C GLY A 295 1.48 -16.21 19.14
N LEU A 296 0.26 -16.75 19.25
CA LEU A 296 -0.96 -15.96 19.37
C LEU A 296 -0.99 -15.13 20.66
N LEU A 297 -0.72 -15.76 21.80
CA LEU A 297 -0.72 -15.05 23.09
C LEU A 297 0.27 -13.88 23.09
N ILE A 298 1.49 -14.10 22.60
CA ILE A 298 2.50 -13.04 22.52
C ILE A 298 2.08 -11.97 21.51
N SER A 299 1.51 -12.37 20.35
CA SER A 299 1.02 -11.40 19.34
C SER A 299 -0.05 -10.49 19.95
N TYR A 300 -1.00 -11.04 20.66
CA TYR A 300 -2.05 -10.25 21.31
C TYR A 300 -1.52 -9.39 22.46
N ALA A 301 -0.54 -9.87 23.22
CA ALA A 301 0.12 -9.07 24.27
C ALA A 301 0.88 -7.88 23.68
N LEU A 302 1.35 -7.95 22.43
CA LEU A 302 2.06 -6.86 21.76
C LEU A 302 1.14 -5.81 21.11
N ILE A 303 -0.16 -6.07 20.95
CA ILE A 303 -1.09 -5.12 20.33
C ILE A 303 -1.11 -3.74 21.01
N PRO A 304 -1.14 -3.62 22.36
CA PRO A 304 -1.06 -2.30 22.97
C PRO A 304 0.21 -1.52 22.61
N LEU A 305 1.34 -2.23 22.50
CA LEU A 305 2.60 -1.63 22.07
C LEU A 305 2.55 -1.19 20.60
N THR A 306 1.99 -2.01 19.71
CA THR A 306 1.83 -1.63 18.31
C THR A 306 0.89 -0.44 18.15
N ASN A 307 -0.22 -0.39 18.90
CA ASN A 307 -1.13 0.75 18.90
C ASN A 307 -0.45 2.03 19.41
N TYR A 308 0.37 1.93 20.45
CA TYR A 308 1.15 3.05 20.94
C TYR A 308 2.12 3.58 19.90
N LEU A 309 2.87 2.72 19.21
CA LEU A 309 3.78 3.12 18.14
C LEU A 309 3.05 3.72 16.93
N VAL A 310 1.93 3.13 16.55
CA VAL A 310 1.13 3.58 15.41
C VAL A 310 0.44 4.92 15.69
N SER A 311 0.09 5.22 16.96
CA SER A 311 -0.54 6.48 17.35
C SER A 311 0.33 7.72 17.08
N PHE A 312 1.65 7.58 16.92
CA PHE A 312 2.53 8.67 16.48
C PHE A 312 2.33 9.05 15.01
N TYR A 313 1.83 8.13 14.20
CA TYR A 313 1.68 8.31 12.76
C TYR A 313 0.22 8.41 12.31
N LEU A 314 -0.69 7.79 13.05
CA LEU A 314 -2.12 7.78 12.75
C LEU A 314 -2.92 8.46 13.86
N PRO A 315 -3.82 9.40 13.53
CA PRO A 315 -4.60 10.15 14.52
C PRO A 315 -5.81 9.36 15.07
N PHE A 316 -5.76 8.03 15.00
CA PHE A 316 -6.84 7.18 15.50
C PHE A 316 -6.30 5.89 16.11
N GLN A 317 -7.03 5.35 17.08
CA GLN A 317 -6.71 4.08 17.71
C GLN A 317 -7.31 2.92 16.91
N LEU A 318 -6.52 1.87 16.74
CA LEU A 318 -6.98 0.63 16.10
C LEU A 318 -7.74 -0.21 17.13
N PRO A 319 -8.96 -0.69 16.80
CA PRO A 319 -9.72 -1.53 17.72
C PRO A 319 -9.01 -2.87 17.91
N PHE A 320 -9.01 -3.35 19.16
CA PHE A 320 -8.54 -4.69 19.45
C PHE A 320 -9.63 -5.70 19.07
N GLN A 321 -9.36 -6.50 18.04
CA GLN A 321 -10.28 -7.57 17.64
C GLN A 321 -9.53 -8.82 17.24
N ILE A 322 -10.05 -9.96 17.68
CA ILE A 322 -9.55 -11.27 17.28
C ILE A 322 -10.17 -11.59 15.92
N ASN A 323 -9.31 -11.72 14.92
CA ASN A 323 -9.74 -12.08 13.57
C ASN A 323 -9.62 -13.58 13.33
N ALA A 324 -10.65 -14.20 12.75
CA ALA A 324 -10.63 -15.62 12.38
C ALA A 324 -9.50 -15.93 11.39
N SER A 325 -9.17 -15.03 10.45
CA SER A 325 -8.07 -15.23 9.50
C SER A 325 -6.72 -15.34 10.21
N SER A 326 -6.46 -14.51 11.22
CA SER A 326 -5.22 -14.58 12.00
C SER A 326 -5.10 -15.89 12.77
N LEU A 327 -6.21 -16.44 13.29
CA LEU A 327 -6.23 -17.76 13.93
C LEU A 327 -5.93 -18.88 12.94
N ILE A 328 -6.57 -18.86 11.76
CA ILE A 328 -6.35 -19.86 10.70
C ILE A 328 -4.88 -19.85 10.25
N ILE A 329 -4.30 -18.66 10.03
CA ILE A 329 -2.89 -18.52 9.66
C ILE A 329 -1.99 -19.05 10.78
N ALA A 330 -2.27 -18.68 12.03
CA ALA A 330 -1.49 -19.12 13.18
C ALA A 330 -1.45 -20.65 13.28
N PHE A 331 -2.61 -21.30 13.28
CA PHE A 331 -2.69 -22.76 13.37
C PHE A 331 -2.23 -23.45 12.07
N GLY A 332 -2.55 -22.90 10.90
CA GLY A 332 -2.09 -23.43 9.62
C GLY A 332 -0.57 -23.42 9.50
N VAL A 333 0.07 -22.31 9.78
CA VAL A 333 1.53 -22.18 9.71
C VAL A 333 2.21 -22.98 10.82
N GLY A 334 1.71 -22.89 12.05
CA GLY A 334 2.38 -23.53 13.18
C GLY A 334 2.18 -25.04 13.24
N THR A 335 1.01 -25.58 12.88
CA THR A 335 0.76 -27.04 12.90
C THR A 335 1.03 -27.66 11.56
N VAL A 336 0.33 -27.24 10.50
CA VAL A 336 0.47 -27.85 9.17
C VAL A 336 1.85 -27.56 8.58
N GLY A 337 2.32 -26.30 8.65
CA GLY A 337 3.65 -25.94 8.19
C GLY A 337 4.76 -26.70 8.89
N ASN A 338 4.64 -26.89 10.21
CA ASN A 338 5.61 -27.67 10.99
C ASN A 338 5.60 -29.16 10.62
N ILE A 339 4.43 -29.77 10.44
CA ILE A 339 4.30 -31.17 9.98
C ILE A 339 4.92 -31.31 8.60
N LEU A 340 4.57 -30.44 7.64
CA LEU A 340 5.09 -30.50 6.27
C LEU A 340 6.62 -30.35 6.21
N LEU A 341 7.19 -29.51 7.08
CA LEU A 341 8.63 -29.33 7.20
C LEU A 341 9.31 -30.59 7.78
N GLY A 342 8.67 -31.27 8.71
CA GLY A 342 9.19 -32.49 9.35
C GLY A 342 9.08 -33.77 8.49
N LEU A 343 8.12 -33.80 7.55
CA LEU A 343 7.88 -34.98 6.70
C LEU A 343 9.14 -35.52 6.00
N PRO A 344 9.98 -34.71 5.32
CA PRO A 344 11.19 -35.19 4.66
C PRO A 344 12.15 -35.88 5.62
N LEU A 345 12.23 -35.40 6.86
CA LEU A 345 13.10 -35.99 7.88
C LEU A 345 12.55 -37.32 8.39
N LEU A 346 11.24 -37.42 8.55
CA LEU A 346 10.60 -38.69 8.99
C LEU A 346 10.72 -39.76 7.90
N PHE A 347 10.47 -39.43 6.64
CA PHE A 347 10.64 -40.40 5.55
C PHE A 347 12.10 -40.82 5.35
N SER A 348 13.05 -39.97 5.69
CA SER A 348 14.48 -40.31 5.62
C SER A 348 14.94 -41.26 6.70
N GLN A 349 14.13 -41.54 7.73
CA GLN A 349 14.39 -42.48 8.81
C GLN A 349 13.86 -43.89 8.50
N HIS A 350 13.17 -44.09 7.36
CA HIS A 350 12.66 -45.42 6.95
C HIS A 350 13.83 -46.26 6.39
N GLU A 351 14.68 -46.70 7.29
CA GLU A 351 15.84 -47.57 7.01
C GLU A 351 15.72 -48.86 7.77
N ASN A 352 16.47 -49.88 7.34
CA ASN A 352 16.48 -51.16 8.03
C ASN A 352 16.92 -51.01 9.49
N PRO A 353 16.35 -51.81 10.44
CA PRO A 353 16.73 -51.72 11.85
C PRO A 353 18.23 -51.83 12.10
N ILE A 354 18.96 -52.54 11.25
CA ILE A 354 20.41 -52.74 11.32
C ILE A 354 21.14 -51.43 11.04
N ASP A 355 20.66 -50.65 10.07
CA ASP A 355 21.24 -49.34 9.70
C ASP A 355 21.05 -48.31 10.79
N LEU A 356 20.06 -48.48 11.67
CA LEU A 356 19.81 -47.62 12.82
C LEU A 356 20.90 -47.71 13.90
N PHE A 357 21.64 -48.83 13.95
CA PHE A 357 22.75 -49.03 14.90
C PHE A 357 24.12 -48.63 14.33
N GLN A 358 24.23 -48.37 13.02
CA GLN A 358 25.49 -47.96 12.38
C GLN A 358 25.58 -46.44 12.26
N GLU A 359 26.68 -45.86 12.74
CA GLU A 359 26.84 -44.38 12.84
C GLU A 359 27.13 -43.67 11.51
N GLU A 360 27.61 -44.38 10.47
CA GLU A 360 28.01 -43.76 9.19
C GLU A 360 27.52 -44.61 7.98
N PHE A 361 26.41 -44.21 7.37
CA PHE A 361 26.09 -44.62 6.00
C PHE A 361 26.09 -43.42 5.07
N THR A 362 26.94 -43.44 4.06
CA THR A 362 26.90 -42.52 2.92
C THR A 362 25.76 -42.91 1.99
N LYS A 363 24.64 -42.22 2.04
CA LYS A 363 23.52 -42.43 1.10
C LYS A 363 23.97 -42.24 -0.35
N THR A 364 23.53 -43.11 -1.22
CA THR A 364 23.75 -43.00 -2.66
C THR A 364 23.07 -41.75 -3.22
N SER A 365 23.62 -41.14 -4.27
CA SER A 365 23.11 -39.92 -4.91
C SER A 365 21.63 -40.01 -5.32
N LYS A 366 21.14 -41.20 -5.70
CA LYS A 366 19.71 -41.46 -6.03
C LYS A 366 18.78 -41.41 -4.82
N GLU A 367 19.24 -41.85 -3.64
CA GLU A 367 18.44 -41.79 -2.40
C GLU A 367 18.38 -40.38 -1.84
N GLN A 368 19.44 -39.62 -2.01
CA GLN A 368 19.41 -38.20 -1.69
C GLN A 368 18.38 -37.43 -2.54
N MET A 369 18.30 -37.71 -3.84
CA MET A 369 17.36 -37.06 -4.76
C MET A 369 15.88 -37.42 -4.44
N LYS A 370 15.58 -38.67 -4.03
CA LYS A 370 14.25 -39.02 -3.53
C LYS A 370 13.87 -38.26 -2.27
N GLY A 371 14.79 -38.02 -1.37
CA GLY A 371 14.55 -37.23 -0.14
C GLY A 371 14.11 -35.78 -0.41
N TRP A 372 14.57 -35.17 -1.50
CA TRP A 372 14.20 -33.80 -1.86
C TRP A 372 12.75 -33.67 -2.35
N MET A 373 12.18 -34.71 -2.94
CA MET A 373 10.78 -34.69 -3.39
C MET A 373 9.79 -34.52 -2.23
N TRP A 374 10.15 -34.93 -1.02
CA TRP A 374 9.31 -34.77 0.16
C TRP A 374 9.24 -33.34 0.70
N PHE A 375 10.07 -32.41 0.18
CA PHE A 375 9.95 -30.97 0.46
C PHE A 375 8.91 -30.27 -0.42
N ILE A 376 8.47 -30.90 -1.52
CA ILE A 376 7.50 -30.30 -2.46
C ILE A 376 6.22 -29.84 -1.73
N PRO A 377 5.58 -30.63 -0.85
CA PRO A 377 4.38 -30.20 -0.15
C PRO A 377 4.61 -28.94 0.71
N TRP A 378 5.79 -28.82 1.33
CA TRP A 378 6.16 -27.65 2.11
C TRP A 378 6.36 -26.40 1.21
N VAL A 379 7.00 -26.55 0.06
CA VAL A 379 7.17 -25.48 -0.92
C VAL A 379 5.84 -25.01 -1.47
N ILE A 380 4.93 -25.94 -1.79
CA ILE A 380 3.57 -25.62 -2.25
C ILE A 380 2.82 -24.85 -1.16
N PHE A 381 2.86 -25.32 0.07
CA PHE A 381 2.21 -24.64 1.20
C PHE A 381 2.75 -23.21 1.37
N TYR A 382 4.08 -23.03 1.28
CA TYR A 382 4.73 -21.75 1.39
C TYR A 382 4.35 -20.79 0.23
N PHE A 383 4.23 -21.35 -0.98
CA PHE A 383 3.78 -20.61 -2.16
C PHE A 383 2.33 -20.15 -2.03
N LEU A 384 1.44 -21.02 -1.56
CA LEU A 384 0.03 -20.68 -1.30
C LEU A 384 -0.08 -19.58 -0.23
N LEU A 385 0.74 -19.65 0.80
CA LEU A 385 0.80 -18.62 1.83
C LEU A 385 1.31 -17.29 1.25
N ALA A 386 2.29 -17.32 0.35
CA ALA A 386 2.78 -16.13 -0.35
C ALA A 386 1.70 -15.49 -1.24
N ILE A 387 0.91 -16.29 -1.97
CA ILE A 387 -0.23 -15.80 -2.76
C ILE A 387 -1.27 -15.13 -1.85
N TYR A 388 -1.60 -15.77 -0.74
CA TYR A 388 -2.57 -15.21 0.21
C TYR A 388 -2.13 -13.86 0.77
N ILE A 389 -0.86 -13.73 1.15
CA ILE A 389 -0.32 -12.50 1.73
C ILE A 389 -0.19 -11.39 0.68
N SER A 390 0.36 -11.71 -0.50
CA SER A 390 0.61 -10.71 -1.55
C SER A 390 -0.62 -10.36 -2.39
N ASN A 391 -1.69 -11.15 -2.25
CA ASN A 391 -2.93 -11.06 -3.05
C ASN A 391 -2.66 -11.02 -4.57
N SER A 392 -1.55 -11.63 -5.02
CA SER A 392 -1.09 -11.67 -6.40
C SER A 392 -0.25 -12.91 -6.67
N ILE A 393 -0.62 -13.65 -7.72
CA ILE A 393 0.14 -14.83 -8.16
C ILE A 393 1.49 -14.42 -8.75
N ILE A 394 1.54 -13.30 -9.46
CA ILE A 394 2.76 -12.81 -10.11
C ILE A 394 3.80 -12.40 -9.06
N ILE A 395 3.38 -11.63 -8.05
CA ILE A 395 4.28 -11.20 -6.97
C ILE A 395 4.77 -12.40 -6.18
N ALA A 396 3.89 -13.35 -5.84
CA ALA A 396 4.26 -14.57 -5.13
C ALA A 396 5.25 -15.44 -5.94
N SER A 397 5.03 -15.59 -7.25
CA SER A 397 5.92 -16.35 -8.12
C SER A 397 7.28 -15.68 -8.31
N LEU A 398 7.32 -14.35 -8.47
CA LEU A 398 8.56 -13.57 -8.52
C LEU A 398 9.34 -13.67 -7.20
N PHE A 399 8.63 -13.55 -6.07
CA PHE A 399 9.23 -13.69 -4.74
C PHE A 399 9.85 -15.07 -4.55
N LEU A 400 9.10 -16.14 -4.82
CA LEU A 400 9.60 -17.50 -4.70
C LEU A 400 10.72 -17.79 -5.71
N GLY A 401 10.57 -17.33 -6.95
CA GLY A 401 11.57 -17.47 -8.01
C GLY A 401 12.89 -16.78 -7.68
N LEU A 402 12.81 -15.54 -7.16
CA LEU A 402 13.99 -14.80 -6.71
C LEU A 402 14.66 -15.50 -5.51
N PHE A 403 13.84 -15.97 -4.57
CA PHE A 403 14.32 -16.67 -3.38
C PHE A 403 15.05 -17.97 -3.73
N LEU A 404 14.47 -18.80 -4.61
CA LEU A 404 15.08 -20.02 -5.13
C LEU A 404 16.29 -19.70 -6.00
N GLY A 405 16.20 -18.67 -6.84
CA GLY A 405 17.29 -18.22 -7.72
C GLY A 405 18.53 -17.80 -6.92
N ILE A 406 18.36 -17.01 -5.87
CA ILE A 406 19.44 -16.64 -4.94
C ILE A 406 20.03 -17.89 -4.29
N GLY A 407 19.20 -18.83 -3.84
CA GLY A 407 19.65 -20.10 -3.27
C GLY A 407 20.48 -20.94 -4.24
N ILE A 408 19.99 -21.08 -5.48
CA ILE A 408 20.68 -21.82 -6.56
C ILE A 408 22.01 -21.16 -6.95
N LEU A 409 22.09 -19.84 -6.92
CA LEU A 409 23.30 -19.10 -7.28
C LEU A 409 24.34 -19.08 -6.15
N ILE A 410 23.89 -18.85 -4.91
CA ILE A 410 24.79 -18.75 -3.75
C ILE A 410 25.29 -20.13 -3.32
N TYR A 411 24.50 -21.20 -3.51
CA TYR A 411 24.90 -22.54 -3.06
C TYR A 411 26.19 -23.04 -3.71
N PRO A 412 26.35 -23.09 -5.06
CA PRO A 412 27.59 -23.55 -5.68
C PRO A 412 28.75 -22.60 -5.41
N LEU A 413 28.51 -21.28 -5.37
CA LEU A 413 29.51 -20.29 -5.01
C LEU A 413 30.05 -20.51 -3.58
N GLY A 414 29.13 -20.74 -2.64
CA GLY A 414 29.46 -21.04 -1.26
C GLY A 414 30.20 -22.36 -1.10
N LEU A 415 29.84 -23.40 -1.85
CA LEU A 415 30.61 -24.66 -1.89
C LEU A 415 32.04 -24.45 -2.38
N TYR A 416 32.20 -23.67 -3.44
CA TYR A 416 33.54 -23.33 -3.98
C TYR A 416 34.37 -22.55 -2.97
N LEU A 417 33.79 -21.51 -2.36
CA LEU A 417 34.47 -20.66 -1.36
C LEU A 417 34.85 -21.47 -0.11
N LEU A 418 33.92 -22.26 0.45
CA LEU A 418 34.21 -23.12 1.62
C LEU A 418 35.31 -24.15 1.31
N GLY A 419 35.31 -24.73 0.10
CA GLY A 419 36.36 -25.62 -0.35
C GLY A 419 37.72 -24.93 -0.42
N LYS A 420 37.79 -23.72 -0.96
CA LYS A 420 39.03 -22.94 -1.06
C LYS A 420 39.53 -22.47 0.31
N ILE A 421 38.62 -22.00 1.17
CA ILE A 421 38.95 -21.50 2.52
C ILE A 421 39.39 -22.66 3.43
N SER A 422 38.80 -23.86 3.29
CA SER A 422 39.19 -25.04 4.08
C SER A 422 40.64 -25.48 3.85
N ASN A 423 41.22 -25.15 2.68
CA ASN A 423 42.60 -25.42 2.33
C ASN A 423 43.59 -24.37 2.85
N LEU A 424 43.06 -23.22 3.35
CA LEU A 424 43.87 -22.19 3.97
C LEU A 424 44.29 -22.64 5.39
N THR A 425 45.57 -22.97 5.56
CA THR A 425 46.16 -23.28 6.85
C THR A 425 46.37 -22.02 7.67
N SER A 426 45.52 -21.83 8.69
CA SER A 426 45.74 -20.75 9.67
C SER A 426 46.73 -21.19 10.75
N PRO A 427 47.66 -20.34 11.20
CA PRO A 427 48.57 -20.66 12.30
C PRO A 427 47.84 -20.83 13.63
N LYS A 428 46.60 -20.36 13.74
CA LYS A 428 45.76 -20.50 14.94
C LYS A 428 44.86 -21.72 14.83
N LEU A 429 45.12 -22.73 15.67
CA LEU A 429 44.39 -24.00 15.69
C LEU A 429 42.87 -23.88 15.73
N TYR A 430 42.35 -22.97 16.57
CA TYR A 430 40.90 -22.78 16.73
C TYR A 430 40.23 -22.26 15.44
N LEU A 431 40.87 -21.37 14.69
CA LEU A 431 40.36 -20.89 13.41
C LEU A 431 40.38 -21.99 12.35
N SER A 432 41.48 -22.75 12.29
CA SER A 432 41.58 -23.90 11.37
C SER A 432 40.48 -24.94 11.63
N LEU A 433 40.24 -25.28 12.91
CA LEU A 433 39.17 -26.21 13.29
C LEU A 433 37.76 -25.67 12.99
N ALA A 434 37.51 -24.39 13.24
CA ALA A 434 36.24 -23.77 12.94
C ALA A 434 35.95 -23.81 11.43
N VAL A 435 36.88 -23.40 10.59
CA VAL A 435 36.74 -23.40 9.13
C VAL A 435 36.57 -24.82 8.57
N LYS A 436 37.36 -25.79 9.04
CA LYS A 436 37.19 -27.21 8.65
C LYS A 436 35.84 -27.77 9.06
N ASN A 437 35.33 -27.39 10.23
CA ASN A 437 33.97 -27.77 10.67
C ASN A 437 32.88 -27.14 9.77
N MET A 438 32.99 -25.87 9.42
CA MET A 438 32.08 -25.21 8.47
C MET A 438 32.11 -25.91 7.10
N ALA A 439 33.29 -26.27 6.60
CA ALA A 439 33.43 -26.98 5.34
C ALA A 439 32.96 -28.44 5.40
N ARG A 440 33.05 -29.11 6.57
CA ARG A 440 32.52 -30.46 6.80
C ARG A 440 30.99 -30.46 6.77
N PHE A 441 30.33 -29.47 7.40
CA PHE A 441 28.87 -29.32 7.44
C PHE A 441 28.35 -28.27 6.45
N ARG A 442 28.85 -28.33 5.19
CA ARG A 442 28.61 -27.31 4.14
C ARG A 442 27.14 -26.97 3.93
N PHE A 443 26.24 -27.94 3.93
CA PHE A 443 24.81 -27.68 3.76
C PHE A 443 24.22 -26.82 4.89
N SER A 444 24.52 -27.16 6.16
CA SER A 444 24.11 -26.37 7.32
C SER A 444 24.68 -24.96 7.28
N THR A 445 25.98 -24.87 7.03
CA THR A 445 26.68 -23.59 6.98
C THR A 445 26.11 -22.66 5.90
N LEU A 446 25.89 -23.19 4.69
CA LEU A 446 25.33 -22.40 3.59
C LEU A 446 23.88 -22.01 3.82
N SER A 447 23.05 -22.92 4.37
CA SER A 447 21.66 -22.59 4.67
C SER A 447 21.54 -21.48 5.72
N ILE A 448 22.35 -21.52 6.78
CA ILE A 448 22.41 -20.46 7.80
C ILE A 448 22.90 -19.15 7.17
N PHE A 449 23.96 -19.23 6.34
CA PHE A 449 24.52 -18.06 5.68
C PHE A 449 23.51 -17.40 4.72
N ILE A 450 22.84 -18.17 3.86
CA ILE A 450 21.79 -17.69 2.96
C ILE A 450 20.67 -17.03 3.76
N SER A 451 20.22 -17.69 4.83
CA SER A 451 19.19 -17.18 5.71
C SER A 451 19.57 -15.83 6.32
N LEU A 452 20.78 -15.72 6.88
CA LEU A 452 21.27 -14.49 7.49
C LEU A 452 21.41 -13.36 6.46
N THR A 453 21.91 -13.69 5.27
CA THR A 453 22.06 -12.73 4.16
C THR A 453 20.70 -12.18 3.72
N LEU A 454 19.70 -13.04 3.55
CA LEU A 454 18.35 -12.62 3.20
C LEU A 454 17.71 -11.74 4.28
N GLY A 455 17.90 -12.08 5.55
CA GLY A 455 17.45 -11.25 6.67
C GLY A 455 18.12 -9.88 6.68
N ALA A 456 19.44 -9.82 6.51
CA ALA A 456 20.20 -8.58 6.43
C ALA A 456 19.78 -7.74 5.22
N MET A 457 19.58 -8.35 4.04
CA MET A 457 19.11 -7.68 2.83
C MET A 457 17.77 -6.99 3.06
N LEU A 458 16.82 -7.66 3.71
CA LEU A 458 15.51 -7.06 3.99
C LEU A 458 15.60 -5.90 4.97
N LEU A 459 16.43 -6.01 6.02
CA LEU A 459 16.63 -4.93 6.98
C LEU A 459 17.27 -3.68 6.34
N THR A 460 18.14 -3.86 5.33
CA THR A 460 18.76 -2.74 4.63
C THR A 460 17.89 -2.14 3.54
N LEU A 461 16.92 -2.88 3.02
CA LEU A 461 16.03 -2.42 1.94
C LEU A 461 15.15 -1.24 2.38
N ILE A 462 14.66 -1.24 3.61
CA ILE A 462 13.77 -0.18 4.14
C ILE A 462 14.46 1.18 4.18
N PRO A 463 15.67 1.33 4.79
CA PRO A 463 16.41 2.61 4.75
C PRO A 463 16.79 3.03 3.33
N GLN A 464 17.16 2.08 2.45
CA GLN A 464 17.49 2.41 1.06
C GLN A 464 16.30 2.94 0.28
N LEU A 465 15.11 2.34 0.45
CA LEU A 465 13.88 2.86 -0.15
C LEU A 465 13.54 4.27 0.37
N HIS A 466 13.70 4.49 1.67
CA HIS A 466 13.47 5.80 2.28
C HIS A 466 14.41 6.85 1.69
N ASN A 467 15.71 6.59 1.65
CA ASN A 467 16.70 7.51 1.12
C ASN A 467 16.49 7.77 -0.38
N ASN A 468 16.24 6.73 -1.18
CA ASN A 468 15.97 6.90 -2.61
C ASN A 468 14.70 7.72 -2.89
N LEU A 469 13.66 7.55 -2.06
CA LEU A 469 12.45 8.38 -2.17
C LEU A 469 12.73 9.84 -1.76
N GLU A 470 13.54 10.05 -0.74
CA GLU A 470 13.96 11.38 -0.30
C GLU A 470 14.81 12.07 -1.37
N ASP A 471 15.78 11.36 -1.96
CA ASP A 471 16.62 11.85 -3.05
C ASP A 471 15.79 12.17 -4.31
N GLU A 472 14.79 11.34 -4.66
CA GLU A 472 13.89 11.60 -5.80
C GLU A 472 12.99 12.81 -5.56
N LEU A 473 12.60 13.06 -4.30
CA LEU A 473 11.81 14.22 -3.90
C LEU A 473 12.66 15.50 -3.81
N GLN A 474 13.95 15.37 -3.52
CA GLN A 474 14.92 16.45 -3.59
C GLN A 474 15.35 16.61 -5.05
N THR A 475 14.57 17.37 -5.82
CA THR A 475 14.87 17.65 -7.23
C THR A 475 16.30 18.18 -7.34
N PRO A 476 17.17 17.62 -8.21
CA PRO A 476 18.51 18.14 -8.40
C PRO A 476 18.40 19.60 -8.83
N SER A 477 18.92 20.48 -8.03
CA SER A 477 19.00 21.90 -8.34
C SER A 477 20.14 22.19 -9.32
N ASP A 478 20.15 21.50 -10.46
CA ASP A 478 21.11 21.77 -11.54
C ASP A 478 20.87 23.11 -12.26
N GLY A 479 20.22 24.07 -11.59
CA GLY A 479 20.04 25.43 -12.11
C GLY A 479 19.14 25.56 -13.33
N LYS A 480 18.70 24.44 -13.92
CA LYS A 480 17.85 24.39 -15.12
C LYS A 480 16.37 24.07 -14.82
N ALA A 481 16.05 23.72 -13.57
CA ALA A 481 14.66 23.49 -13.21
C ALA A 481 13.90 24.81 -13.18
N PRO A 482 12.72 24.91 -13.85
CA PRO A 482 11.94 26.13 -13.83
C PRO A 482 11.46 26.42 -12.40
N SER A 483 11.69 27.66 -11.95
CA SER A 483 11.25 28.11 -10.63
C SER A 483 9.74 28.28 -10.52
N PHE A 484 9.04 28.36 -11.66
CA PHE A 484 7.62 28.59 -11.75
C PHE A 484 6.98 27.79 -12.87
N PHE A 485 5.86 27.14 -12.59
CA PHE A 485 5.01 26.49 -13.57
C PHE A 485 3.66 27.22 -13.63
N LEU A 486 3.25 27.58 -14.83
CA LEU A 486 1.95 28.18 -15.09
C LEU A 486 1.08 27.15 -15.80
N PHE A 487 -0.10 26.85 -15.25
CA PHE A 487 -1.03 25.87 -15.78
C PHE A 487 -2.32 26.52 -16.27
N ASP A 488 -3.05 25.83 -17.12
CA ASP A 488 -4.36 26.23 -17.66
C ASP A 488 -4.35 27.59 -18.39
N ILE A 489 -3.23 27.92 -19.04
CA ILE A 489 -3.12 29.10 -19.89
C ILE A 489 -3.87 28.85 -21.19
N GLN A 490 -4.89 29.62 -21.48
CA GLN A 490 -5.63 29.54 -22.73
C GLN A 490 -4.81 30.10 -23.89
N GLU A 491 -5.03 29.62 -25.09
CA GLU A 491 -4.26 30.00 -26.29
C GLU A 491 -4.25 31.51 -26.51
N GLU A 492 -5.39 32.20 -26.25
CA GLU A 492 -5.52 33.64 -26.39
C GLU A 492 -4.72 34.45 -25.33
N GLN A 493 -4.36 33.78 -24.22
CA GLN A 493 -3.60 34.42 -23.13
C GLN A 493 -2.08 34.31 -23.34
N VAL A 494 -1.62 33.31 -24.12
CA VAL A 494 -0.19 33.00 -24.29
C VAL A 494 0.60 34.21 -24.79
N SER A 495 0.10 34.93 -25.78
CA SER A 495 0.77 36.11 -26.38
C SER A 495 0.92 37.24 -25.39
N LYS A 496 -0.14 37.54 -24.61
CA LYS A 496 -0.14 38.55 -23.56
C LYS A 496 0.80 38.20 -22.42
N LEU A 497 0.82 36.91 -22.03
CA LEU A 497 1.70 36.39 -20.99
C LEU A 497 3.17 36.52 -21.40
N LYS A 498 3.53 36.15 -22.62
CA LYS A 498 4.89 36.31 -23.15
C LYS A 498 5.35 37.76 -23.11
N ALA A 499 4.52 38.68 -23.59
CA ALA A 499 4.83 40.12 -23.55
C ALA A 499 5.01 40.63 -22.12
N TYR A 500 4.17 40.19 -21.18
CA TYR A 500 4.27 40.56 -19.78
C TYR A 500 5.55 40.03 -19.12
N LEU A 501 5.89 38.75 -19.31
CA LEU A 501 7.10 38.13 -18.74
C LEU A 501 8.37 38.80 -19.29
N SER A 502 8.42 39.06 -20.59
CA SER A 502 9.53 39.80 -21.22
C SER A 502 9.68 41.24 -20.64
N SER A 503 8.57 41.89 -20.29
CA SER A 503 8.62 43.24 -19.67
C SER A 503 9.15 43.23 -18.23
N LYS A 504 9.21 42.03 -17.60
CA LYS A 504 9.70 41.83 -16.22
C LYS A 504 11.07 41.14 -16.18
N ASP A 505 11.72 40.97 -17.32
CA ASP A 505 13.00 40.25 -17.46
C ASP A 505 12.98 38.83 -16.94
N VAL A 506 11.82 38.14 -17.12
CA VAL A 506 11.61 36.75 -16.75
C VAL A 506 11.67 35.89 -18.00
N GLU A 507 12.61 34.96 -18.04
CA GLU A 507 12.77 34.04 -19.14
C GLU A 507 11.71 32.92 -19.12
N LEU A 508 11.03 32.70 -20.23
CA LEU A 508 10.08 31.61 -20.43
C LEU A 508 10.81 30.40 -21.01
N LEU A 509 11.14 29.42 -20.16
CA LEU A 509 11.93 28.26 -20.52
C LEU A 509 11.20 27.29 -21.48
N GLY A 510 9.88 27.18 -21.37
CA GLY A 510 9.11 26.28 -22.23
C GLY A 510 7.62 26.53 -22.21
N VAL A 511 6.96 26.24 -23.34
CA VAL A 511 5.50 26.24 -23.48
C VAL A 511 5.10 24.90 -24.07
N SER A 512 4.33 24.13 -23.30
CA SER A 512 3.81 22.83 -23.75
C SER A 512 2.30 22.88 -23.88
N PRO A 513 1.76 22.92 -25.09
CA PRO A 513 0.32 22.79 -25.28
C PRO A 513 -0.12 21.39 -24.83
N MET A 514 -1.20 21.33 -24.05
CA MET A 514 -1.66 20.09 -23.47
C MET A 514 -3.13 19.84 -23.80
N VAL A 515 -3.42 18.68 -24.32
CA VAL A 515 -4.78 18.23 -24.60
C VAL A 515 -5.06 16.96 -23.80
N GLN A 516 -6.12 16.97 -23.03
CA GLN A 516 -6.56 15.76 -22.35
C GLN A 516 -7.36 14.88 -23.30
N ALA A 517 -6.90 13.68 -23.52
CA ALA A 517 -7.55 12.69 -24.35
C ALA A 517 -7.70 11.37 -23.62
N ARG A 518 -8.50 10.48 -24.18
CA ARG A 518 -8.65 9.12 -23.72
C ARG A 518 -8.73 8.18 -24.91
N ILE A 519 -8.05 7.05 -24.79
CA ILE A 519 -8.15 5.99 -25.78
C ILE A 519 -9.55 5.37 -25.64
N GLN A 520 -10.34 5.44 -26.69
CA GLN A 520 -11.68 4.88 -26.75
C GLN A 520 -11.64 3.43 -27.23
N ASP A 521 -10.95 3.20 -28.33
CA ASP A 521 -10.75 1.87 -28.90
C ASP A 521 -9.35 1.73 -29.52
N ILE A 522 -8.92 0.47 -29.69
CA ILE A 522 -7.73 0.11 -30.43
C ILE A 522 -8.12 -0.97 -31.42
N ASN A 523 -7.95 -0.70 -32.73
CA ASN A 523 -8.32 -1.62 -33.82
C ASN A 523 -9.78 -2.07 -33.75
N GLY A 524 -10.71 -1.15 -33.40
CA GLY A 524 -12.14 -1.42 -33.29
C GLY A 524 -12.56 -2.22 -32.08
N LYS A 525 -11.65 -2.47 -31.11
CA LYS A 525 -11.98 -3.09 -29.84
C LYS A 525 -11.96 -2.02 -28.75
N GLU A 526 -13.01 -1.98 -27.93
CA GLU A 526 -13.11 -1.06 -26.82
C GLU A 526 -11.91 -1.24 -25.87
N PHE A 527 -11.19 -0.15 -25.60
CA PHE A 527 -9.98 -0.19 -24.76
C PHE A 527 -10.32 -0.12 -23.28
N LYS A 528 -11.49 0.42 -22.94
CA LYS A 528 -11.96 0.56 -21.57
C LYS A 528 -12.30 -0.81 -20.96
N ILE A 529 -11.86 -1.05 -19.72
CA ILE A 529 -12.28 -2.22 -18.96
C ILE A 529 -13.36 -1.81 -17.96
N SER A 530 -14.55 -2.42 -18.10
CA SER A 530 -15.62 -2.37 -17.12
C SER A 530 -15.55 -3.66 -16.28
N THR A 531 -15.46 -3.55 -14.97
CA THR A 531 -15.39 -4.70 -14.06
C THR A 531 -16.71 -4.91 -13.36
N THR A 532 -17.20 -6.12 -13.43
CA THR A 532 -18.36 -6.61 -12.70
C THR A 532 -17.96 -7.02 -11.28
N GLY A 533 -18.46 -6.34 -10.27
CA GLY A 533 -18.73 -6.67 -8.85
C GLY A 533 -17.79 -7.56 -8.02
N ARG A 534 -16.74 -8.17 -8.57
CA ARG A 534 -15.79 -9.01 -7.82
C ARG A 534 -14.56 -8.20 -7.34
N PRO A 535 -13.95 -8.59 -6.21
CA PRO A 535 -12.65 -8.04 -5.82
C PRO A 535 -11.62 -8.28 -6.93
N LEU A 536 -10.94 -7.23 -7.35
CA LEU A 536 -9.91 -7.29 -8.39
C LEU A 536 -8.58 -7.74 -7.79
N THR A 537 -7.81 -8.50 -8.56
CA THR A 537 -6.39 -8.71 -8.28
C THR A 537 -5.62 -7.40 -8.51
N ARG A 538 -4.39 -7.30 -8.01
CA ARG A 538 -3.53 -6.13 -8.20
C ARG A 538 -3.26 -5.83 -9.68
N GLU A 539 -3.06 -6.88 -10.46
CA GLU A 539 -2.82 -6.80 -11.90
C GLU A 539 -4.05 -6.24 -12.62
N GLU A 540 -5.22 -6.76 -12.31
CA GLU A 540 -6.50 -6.29 -12.87
C GLU A 540 -6.78 -4.83 -12.49
N GLU A 541 -6.51 -4.43 -11.25
CA GLU A 541 -6.63 -3.02 -10.84
C GLU A 541 -5.66 -2.10 -11.58
N ARG A 542 -4.41 -2.55 -11.79
CA ARG A 542 -3.39 -1.79 -12.51
C ARG A 542 -3.78 -1.64 -13.98
N GLU A 543 -4.24 -2.72 -14.60
CA GLU A 543 -4.69 -2.73 -15.98
C GLU A 543 -5.92 -1.85 -16.17
N GLN A 544 -6.91 -1.95 -15.30
CA GLN A 544 -8.12 -1.11 -15.32
C GLN A 544 -7.75 0.38 -15.21
N ARG A 545 -6.84 0.73 -14.30
CA ARG A 545 -6.39 2.12 -14.15
C ARG A 545 -5.64 2.60 -15.38
N SER A 546 -4.75 1.78 -15.93
CA SER A 546 -3.97 2.12 -17.10
C SER A 546 -4.87 2.39 -18.30
N ARG A 547 -5.89 1.54 -18.51
CA ARG A 547 -6.80 1.66 -19.65
C ARG A 547 -7.86 2.75 -19.47
N ASN A 548 -8.31 3.00 -18.23
CA ASN A 548 -9.38 3.96 -17.97
C ASN A 548 -8.88 5.38 -17.64
N ARG A 549 -7.56 5.63 -17.63
CA ARG A 549 -6.99 6.95 -17.34
C ARG A 549 -7.12 7.91 -18.51
N SER A 550 -7.27 9.20 -18.19
CA SER A 550 -7.03 10.26 -19.17
C SER A 550 -5.53 10.39 -19.42
N ILE A 551 -5.16 10.63 -20.67
CA ILE A 551 -3.78 10.83 -21.12
C ILE A 551 -3.63 12.30 -21.50
N ASN A 552 -2.61 12.94 -20.98
CA ASN A 552 -2.24 14.28 -21.41
C ASN A 552 -1.38 14.14 -22.67
N LEU A 553 -1.92 14.56 -23.79
CA LEU A 553 -1.19 14.64 -25.06
C LEU A 553 -0.59 16.03 -25.21
N THR A 554 0.63 16.09 -25.68
CA THR A 554 1.27 17.34 -26.09
C THR A 554 1.65 17.24 -27.56
N TYR A 555 1.71 18.36 -28.24
CA TYR A 555 2.21 18.44 -29.60
C TYR A 555 3.25 19.53 -29.72
N ARG A 556 4.25 19.31 -30.55
CA ARG A 556 5.36 20.24 -30.77
C ARG A 556 5.98 20.01 -32.15
N LYS A 557 6.72 21.00 -32.64
CA LYS A 557 7.31 20.96 -33.98
C LYS A 557 8.65 20.22 -34.06
N GLY A 558 9.24 19.83 -32.94
CA GLY A 558 10.53 19.15 -32.89
C GLY A 558 10.72 18.36 -31.59
N LEU A 559 11.77 17.56 -31.55
CA LEU A 559 12.21 16.84 -30.35
C LEU A 559 12.77 17.82 -29.30
N SER A 560 12.66 17.47 -28.04
CA SER A 560 13.28 18.22 -26.95
C SER A 560 14.75 17.78 -26.81
N ASP A 561 15.58 18.62 -26.19
CA ASP A 561 17.00 18.32 -25.94
C ASP A 561 17.24 17.06 -25.10
N THR A 562 16.20 16.55 -24.45
CA THR A 562 16.19 15.33 -23.62
C THR A 562 15.68 14.10 -24.37
N GLU A 563 15.31 14.22 -25.63
CA GLU A 563 14.77 13.12 -26.45
C GLU A 563 15.71 12.78 -27.59
N GLU A 564 15.92 11.49 -27.80
CA GLU A 564 16.71 10.95 -28.92
C GLU A 564 15.81 10.13 -29.83
N LEU A 565 15.89 10.40 -31.13
CA LEU A 565 15.17 9.63 -32.14
C LEU A 565 15.86 8.29 -32.35
N VAL A 566 15.24 7.20 -31.90
CA VAL A 566 15.80 5.86 -32.02
C VAL A 566 15.53 5.28 -33.40
N GLU A 567 14.36 5.54 -33.99
CA GLU A 567 13.94 5.04 -35.30
C GLU A 567 12.82 5.92 -35.89
N GLY A 568 12.82 6.14 -37.19
CA GLY A 568 11.82 6.93 -37.93
C GLY A 568 12.37 8.28 -38.42
N THR A 569 11.47 9.12 -38.93
CA THR A 569 11.76 10.53 -39.31
C THR A 569 11.10 11.48 -38.31
N PRO A 570 11.76 12.58 -37.93
CA PRO A 570 11.20 13.56 -36.98
C PRO A 570 9.95 14.28 -37.51
#